data_4f0a57af14c103a6157be7173388b816
#
_entry.id   4f0a57af14c103a6157be7173388b816
#
_cell.length_a   1.000
_cell.length_b   1.000
_cell.length_c   1.000
_cell.angle_alpha   90.00
_cell.angle_beta   90.00
_cell.angle_gamma   90.00
#
_symmetry.space_group_name_H-M   'P 1'
#
loop_
_entity.id
_entity.type
_entity.pdbx_description
1 polymer ?
#
loop_
_entity_poly.entity_id
_entity_poly.type
_entity_poly.pdbx_seq_one_letter_code
_entity_poly.pdbx_strand_id
1 'polypeptide(L)'
;KEKKAKEIFDKWNLDFSVIGKTTNSKNIELYFEKNKVANIPIDLLSEEAPEYDRKWKKSKLPQKIKFTKKDFKNLKITDVLKKILSSPNVCSKEWIWEQYDHTVMGDTIQKPGGDAGVVRVHGSEKAIAATVDSSASYCYAHPLSGGKQIVCETWRNLICVGAEPIAIT
;
A
#
# COMPACT_ATOMS: atom_id res chain seq x y z
N LYS A 1 -27.73 -6.37 -21.78
CA LYS A 1 -26.40 -6.52 -21.12
C LYS A 1 -26.32 -7.83 -20.30
N GLU A 2 -27.38 -8.24 -19.60
CA GLU A 2 -27.44 -9.47 -18.81
C GLU A 2 -27.10 -10.72 -19.62
N LYS A 3 -27.77 -10.91 -20.78
CA LYS A 3 -27.52 -12.05 -21.67
C LYS A 3 -26.04 -12.14 -22.08
N LYS A 4 -25.44 -11.00 -22.45
CA LYS A 4 -24.02 -10.94 -22.82
C LYS A 4 -23.09 -11.24 -21.63
N ALA A 5 -23.45 -10.79 -20.43
CA ALA A 5 -22.70 -11.13 -19.23
C ALA A 5 -22.77 -12.64 -18.95
N LYS A 6 -23.97 -13.22 -19.03
CA LYS A 6 -24.13 -14.66 -18.84
C LYS A 6 -23.32 -15.49 -19.83
N GLU A 7 -23.31 -15.12 -21.12
CA GLU A 7 -22.50 -15.80 -22.14
C GLU A 7 -21.00 -15.81 -21.80
N ILE A 8 -20.49 -14.73 -21.16
CA ILE A 8 -19.10 -14.65 -20.72
C ILE A 8 -18.85 -15.58 -19.54
N PHE A 9 -19.75 -15.59 -18.56
CA PHE A 9 -19.62 -16.44 -17.37
C PHE A 9 -19.72 -17.93 -17.75
N ASP A 10 -20.67 -18.29 -18.63
CA ASP A 10 -20.84 -19.66 -19.14
C ASP A 10 -19.58 -20.12 -19.92
N LYS A 11 -18.96 -19.24 -20.71
CA LYS A 11 -17.70 -19.52 -21.42
C LYS A 11 -16.56 -19.94 -20.48
N TRP A 12 -16.50 -19.37 -19.29
CA TRP A 12 -15.46 -19.65 -18.31
C TRP A 12 -15.90 -20.61 -17.20
N ASN A 13 -17.07 -21.24 -17.38
CA ASN A 13 -17.67 -22.15 -16.39
C ASN A 13 -17.77 -21.54 -14.98
N LEU A 14 -18.22 -20.29 -14.91
CA LEU A 14 -18.41 -19.54 -13.68
C LEU A 14 -19.89 -19.42 -13.37
N ASP A 15 -20.22 -19.46 -12.10
CA ASP A 15 -21.58 -19.23 -11.64
C ASP A 15 -22.05 -17.80 -11.94
N PHE A 16 -23.30 -17.68 -12.39
CA PHE A 16 -23.91 -16.39 -12.68
C PHE A 16 -25.33 -16.33 -12.12
N SER A 17 -25.60 -15.31 -11.34
CA SER A 17 -26.94 -15.04 -10.80
C SER A 17 -27.27 -13.54 -10.88
N VAL A 18 -28.51 -13.25 -11.23
CA VAL A 18 -29.04 -11.89 -11.13
C VAL A 18 -29.49 -11.65 -9.71
N ILE A 19 -28.72 -10.91 -8.95
CA ILE A 19 -28.98 -10.63 -7.52
C ILE A 19 -29.90 -9.43 -7.29
N GLY A 20 -30.19 -8.63 -8.33
CA GLY A 20 -31.03 -7.47 -8.19
C GLY A 20 -31.04 -6.58 -9.44
N LYS A 21 -31.59 -5.40 -9.29
CA LYS A 21 -31.63 -4.36 -10.32
C LYS A 21 -31.40 -2.98 -9.70
N THR A 22 -30.82 -2.09 -10.45
CA THR A 22 -30.66 -0.69 -10.06
C THR A 22 -32.01 0.01 -10.07
N THR A 23 -32.22 0.87 -9.07
CA THR A 23 -33.42 1.71 -8.93
C THR A 23 -33.01 3.18 -8.82
N ASN A 24 -33.98 4.08 -8.94
CA ASN A 24 -33.77 5.50 -8.66
C ASN A 24 -34.06 5.89 -7.20
N SER A 25 -34.37 4.89 -6.37
CA SER A 25 -34.51 5.15 -4.92
C SER A 25 -33.12 5.42 -4.34
N LYS A 26 -33.04 6.31 -3.37
CA LYS A 26 -31.81 6.53 -2.60
C LYS A 26 -31.60 5.48 -1.52
N ASN A 27 -32.17 4.29 -1.69
CA ASN A 27 -32.10 3.21 -0.73
C ASN A 27 -31.66 1.89 -1.38
N ILE A 28 -30.93 1.10 -0.62
CA ILE A 28 -30.70 -0.31 -0.91
C ILE A 28 -31.83 -1.09 -0.25
N GLU A 29 -32.62 -1.76 -1.06
CA GLU A 29 -33.72 -2.61 -0.61
C GLU A 29 -33.34 -4.08 -0.75
N LEU A 30 -33.39 -4.83 0.33
CA LEU A 30 -33.13 -6.24 0.33
C LEU A 30 -34.45 -7.02 0.48
N TYR A 31 -34.59 -8.05 -0.34
CA TYR A 31 -35.76 -8.93 -0.34
C TYR A 31 -35.32 -10.38 -0.12
N PHE A 32 -36.02 -11.08 0.74
CA PHE A 32 -35.90 -12.52 0.95
C PHE A 32 -37.28 -13.16 0.79
N GLU A 33 -37.40 -14.16 -0.05
CA GLU A 33 -38.68 -14.82 -0.36
C GLU A 33 -39.83 -13.83 -0.67
N LYS A 34 -39.56 -12.79 -1.45
CA LYS A 34 -40.47 -11.70 -1.81
C LYS A 34 -40.79 -10.70 -0.67
N ASN A 35 -40.36 -10.96 0.55
CA ASN A 35 -40.55 -10.04 1.66
C ASN A 35 -39.39 -9.05 1.72
N LYS A 36 -39.70 -7.77 1.91
CA LYS A 36 -38.65 -6.75 2.15
C LYS A 36 -38.10 -6.95 3.55
N VAL A 37 -36.83 -7.35 3.65
CA VAL A 37 -36.13 -7.62 4.91
C VAL A 37 -35.22 -6.46 5.35
N ALA A 38 -34.83 -5.59 4.43
CA ALA A 38 -34.09 -4.37 4.77
C ALA A 38 -34.38 -3.24 3.80
N ASN A 39 -34.26 -2.01 4.29
CA ASN A 39 -34.36 -0.78 3.53
C ASN A 39 -33.36 0.23 4.14
N ILE A 40 -32.20 0.37 3.49
CA ILE A 40 -31.07 1.12 4.03
C ILE A 40 -30.81 2.34 3.13
N PRO A 41 -30.86 3.57 3.66
CA PRO A 41 -30.44 4.75 2.92
C PRO A 41 -29.00 4.61 2.43
N ILE A 42 -28.74 4.93 1.16
CA ILE A 42 -27.39 4.85 0.59
C ILE A 42 -26.43 5.80 1.29
N ASP A 43 -26.91 6.95 1.73
CA ASP A 43 -26.11 7.98 2.40
C ASP A 43 -25.41 7.43 3.66
N LEU A 44 -26.07 6.50 4.40
CA LEU A 44 -25.46 5.81 5.55
C LEU A 44 -24.25 4.95 5.18
N LEU A 45 -24.16 4.50 3.95
CA LEU A 45 -23.08 3.63 3.47
C LEU A 45 -21.96 4.39 2.75
N SER A 46 -22.20 5.63 2.36
CA SER A 46 -21.27 6.43 1.59
C SER A 46 -20.88 7.75 2.27
N GLU A 47 -21.88 8.58 2.59
CA GLU A 47 -21.66 9.96 3.02
C GLU A 47 -21.56 10.12 4.55
N GLU A 48 -22.23 9.24 5.30
CA GLU A 48 -22.31 9.30 6.76
C GLU A 48 -21.29 8.42 7.47
N ALA A 49 -20.25 7.95 6.77
CA ALA A 49 -19.13 7.27 7.41
C ALA A 49 -18.48 8.23 8.43
N PRO A 50 -18.26 7.79 9.69
CA PRO A 50 -17.77 8.71 10.71
C PRO A 50 -16.36 9.22 10.39
N GLU A 51 -16.25 10.53 10.23
CA GLU A 51 -14.95 11.20 10.14
C GLU A 51 -14.46 11.52 11.56
N TYR A 52 -13.33 10.95 11.92
CA TYR A 52 -12.76 11.12 13.25
C TYR A 52 -11.74 12.25 13.28
N ASP A 53 -12.04 13.36 13.92
CA ASP A 53 -11.04 14.35 14.36
C ASP A 53 -10.43 13.91 15.69
N ARG A 54 -9.42 13.05 15.62
CA ARG A 54 -8.75 12.52 16.82
C ARG A 54 -7.79 13.54 17.40
N LYS A 55 -8.01 13.94 18.64
CA LYS A 55 -7.08 14.80 19.38
C LYS A 55 -5.70 14.16 19.41
N TRP A 56 -4.70 14.91 19.04
CA TRP A 56 -3.30 14.50 19.08
C TRP A 56 -2.47 15.38 20.03
N LYS A 57 -1.42 14.85 20.55
CA LYS A 57 -0.44 15.60 21.35
C LYS A 57 0.93 15.47 20.69
N LYS A 58 1.64 16.58 20.60
CA LYS A 58 3.02 16.56 20.14
C LYS A 58 3.86 15.70 21.10
N SER A 59 4.51 14.67 20.59
CA SER A 59 5.43 13.85 21.36
C SER A 59 6.64 14.68 21.79
N LYS A 60 7.22 14.34 22.94
CA LYS A 60 8.51 14.92 23.34
C LYS A 60 9.56 14.46 22.33
N LEU A 61 10.33 15.40 21.80
CA LEU A 61 11.45 15.04 20.93
C LEU A 61 12.44 14.13 21.69
N PRO A 62 12.97 13.10 21.06
CA PRO A 62 14.03 12.29 21.64
C PRO A 62 15.22 13.19 22.01
N GLN A 63 15.90 12.85 23.08
CA GLN A 63 17.10 13.58 23.47
C GLN A 63 18.15 13.45 22.36
N LYS A 64 18.77 14.56 22.01
CA LYS A 64 19.87 14.56 21.03
C LYS A 64 21.04 13.76 21.58
N ILE A 65 21.39 12.68 20.91
CA ILE A 65 22.58 11.90 21.22
C ILE A 65 23.79 12.74 20.82
N LYS A 66 24.69 13.01 21.77
CA LYS A 66 25.94 13.73 21.50
C LYS A 66 27.05 12.71 21.36
N PHE A 67 27.65 12.67 20.19
CA PHE A 67 28.84 11.86 19.93
C PHE A 67 30.09 12.69 20.11
N THR A 68 31.13 12.09 20.70
CA THR A 68 32.45 12.69 20.84
C THR A 68 33.50 11.85 20.12
N LYS A 69 34.66 12.42 19.81
CA LYS A 69 35.75 11.68 19.16
C LYS A 69 36.18 10.45 19.95
N LYS A 70 35.96 10.46 21.28
CA LYS A 70 36.30 9.31 22.17
C LYS A 70 35.44 8.09 21.89
N ASP A 71 34.19 8.28 21.48
CA ASP A 71 33.26 7.20 21.20
C ASP A 71 33.67 6.37 19.96
N PHE A 72 34.54 6.92 19.11
CA PHE A 72 35.01 6.28 17.86
C PHE A 72 36.47 5.83 17.92
N LYS A 73 37.23 6.16 19.04
CA LYS A 73 38.69 6.03 19.09
C LYS A 73 39.20 4.61 18.88
N ASN A 74 38.43 3.59 19.27
CA ASN A 74 38.83 2.18 19.23
C ASN A 74 37.96 1.33 18.26
N LEU A 75 37.17 1.96 17.39
CA LEU A 75 36.31 1.23 16.48
C LEU A 75 37.08 0.89 15.19
N LYS A 76 37.12 -0.39 14.85
CA LYS A 76 37.56 -0.83 13.51
C LYS A 76 36.41 -0.65 12.54
N ILE A 77 36.63 0.07 11.46
CA ILE A 77 35.61 0.37 10.43
C ILE A 77 34.96 -0.90 9.92
N THR A 78 35.75 -1.94 9.67
CA THR A 78 35.27 -3.24 9.19
C THR A 78 34.30 -3.91 10.15
N ASP A 79 34.55 -3.84 11.45
CA ASP A 79 33.69 -4.45 12.47
C ASP A 79 32.38 -3.66 12.63
N VAL A 80 32.46 -2.33 12.55
CA VAL A 80 31.29 -1.46 12.53
C VAL A 80 30.43 -1.73 11.31
N LEU A 81 31.04 -1.82 10.12
CA LEU A 81 30.33 -2.11 8.87
C LEU A 81 29.62 -3.46 8.95
N LYS A 82 30.31 -4.52 9.39
CA LYS A 82 29.71 -5.85 9.57
C LYS A 82 28.51 -5.79 10.52
N LYS A 83 28.65 -5.08 11.65
CA LYS A 83 27.60 -4.94 12.64
C LYS A 83 26.37 -4.17 12.10
N ILE A 84 26.58 -3.15 11.28
CA ILE A 84 25.50 -2.41 10.63
C ILE A 84 24.79 -3.31 9.61
N LEU A 85 25.53 -3.95 8.71
CA LEU A 85 24.98 -4.80 7.66
C LEU A 85 24.26 -6.04 8.21
N SER A 86 24.66 -6.54 9.38
CA SER A 86 24.00 -7.67 10.05
C SER A 86 22.79 -7.27 10.89
N SER A 87 22.53 -5.97 11.06
CA SER A 87 21.37 -5.53 11.85
C SER A 87 20.06 -5.83 11.12
N PRO A 88 18.97 -6.19 11.83
CA PRO A 88 17.68 -6.50 11.22
C PRO A 88 17.11 -5.39 10.34
N ASN A 89 17.49 -4.13 10.59
CA ASN A 89 16.99 -2.98 9.82
C ASN A 89 17.74 -2.77 8.50
N VAL A 90 18.96 -3.28 8.37
CA VAL A 90 19.85 -3.00 7.21
C VAL A 90 20.24 -4.26 6.45
N CYS A 91 20.14 -5.45 7.06
CA CYS A 91 20.48 -6.70 6.39
C CYS A 91 19.57 -6.96 5.18
N SER A 92 20.05 -7.77 4.24
CA SER A 92 19.26 -8.22 3.09
C SER A 92 17.94 -8.85 3.54
N LYS A 93 16.88 -8.57 2.82
CA LYS A 93 15.54 -9.17 3.00
C LYS A 93 15.22 -10.21 1.89
N GLU A 94 16.21 -10.59 1.11
CA GLU A 94 16.06 -11.52 -0.02
C GLU A 94 15.32 -12.80 0.38
N TRP A 95 15.63 -13.38 1.52
CA TRP A 95 14.96 -14.56 2.06
C TRP A 95 13.44 -14.38 2.25
N ILE A 96 12.93 -13.15 2.35
CA ILE A 96 11.49 -12.87 2.46
C ILE A 96 10.83 -13.02 1.10
N TRP A 97 11.36 -12.35 0.07
CA TRP A 97 10.69 -12.35 -1.24
C TRP A 97 10.99 -13.59 -2.07
N GLU A 98 12.06 -14.34 -1.78
CA GLU A 98 12.32 -15.65 -2.38
C GLU A 98 11.23 -16.68 -2.10
N GLN A 99 10.43 -16.48 -1.04
CA GLN A 99 9.33 -17.36 -0.68
C GLN A 99 8.08 -17.14 -1.55
N TYR A 100 8.05 -16.07 -2.34
CA TYR A 100 6.89 -15.67 -3.14
C TYR A 100 7.26 -15.65 -4.63
N ASP A 101 6.32 -16.12 -5.45
CA ASP A 101 6.47 -15.97 -6.90
C ASP A 101 6.15 -14.53 -7.31
N HIS A 102 7.18 -13.76 -7.59
CA HIS A 102 7.08 -12.39 -8.10
C HIS A 102 7.10 -12.33 -9.64
N THR A 103 7.10 -13.48 -10.32
CA THR A 103 7.15 -13.58 -11.79
C THR A 103 5.84 -14.03 -12.40
N VAL A 104 4.77 -14.11 -11.61
CA VAL A 104 3.44 -14.52 -12.05
C VAL A 104 3.03 -13.75 -13.31
N MET A 105 2.52 -14.48 -14.31
CA MET A 105 2.11 -13.97 -15.63
C MET A 105 3.24 -13.32 -16.46
N GLY A 106 4.48 -13.31 -15.97
CA GLY A 106 5.61 -12.71 -16.68
C GLY A 106 5.54 -11.18 -16.81
N ASP A 107 4.83 -10.52 -15.90
CA ASP A 107 4.56 -9.08 -15.98
C ASP A 107 5.51 -8.22 -15.16
N THR A 108 6.34 -8.82 -14.33
CA THR A 108 7.30 -8.11 -13.49
C THR A 108 8.42 -7.49 -14.33
N ILE A 109 8.48 -6.17 -14.36
CA ILE A 109 9.57 -5.39 -14.99
C ILE A 109 10.67 -5.14 -13.98
N GLN A 110 10.33 -4.62 -12.80
CA GLN A 110 11.24 -4.41 -11.68
C GLN A 110 10.93 -5.42 -10.59
N LYS A 111 11.83 -6.38 -10.40
CA LYS A 111 11.72 -7.40 -9.35
C LYS A 111 12.02 -6.85 -7.95
N PRO A 112 11.66 -7.57 -6.87
CA PRO A 112 11.99 -7.19 -5.49
C PRO A 112 13.48 -6.86 -5.29
N GLY A 113 13.76 -5.92 -4.38
CA GLY A 113 15.11 -5.41 -4.09
C GLY A 113 15.42 -4.07 -4.74
N GLY A 114 14.54 -3.54 -5.60
CA GLY A 114 14.61 -2.16 -6.11
C GLY A 114 13.79 -1.17 -5.26
N ASP A 115 13.74 0.08 -5.72
CA ASP A 115 13.05 1.16 -5.00
C ASP A 115 11.51 1.06 -5.08
N ALA A 116 10.98 0.44 -6.13
CA ALA A 116 9.56 0.20 -6.32
C ALA A 116 9.33 -1.08 -7.13
N GLY A 117 8.20 -1.73 -6.94
CA GLY A 117 7.72 -2.78 -7.81
C GLY A 117 7.14 -2.19 -9.09
N VAL A 118 7.50 -2.75 -10.25
CA VAL A 118 6.99 -2.30 -11.55
C VAL A 118 6.45 -3.49 -12.32
N VAL A 119 5.19 -3.40 -12.76
CA VAL A 119 4.50 -4.43 -13.53
C VAL A 119 3.97 -3.86 -14.84
N ARG A 120 4.03 -4.67 -15.88
CA ARG A 120 3.53 -4.31 -17.20
C ARG A 120 2.00 -4.35 -17.24
N VAL A 121 1.40 -3.44 -18.01
CA VAL A 121 -0.02 -3.48 -18.36
C VAL A 121 -0.19 -4.17 -19.71
N HIS A 122 -0.83 -5.34 -19.71
CA HIS A 122 -1.07 -6.11 -20.93
C HIS A 122 -1.77 -5.29 -22.01
N GLY A 123 -1.36 -5.51 -23.28
CA GLY A 123 -1.97 -4.84 -24.42
C GLY A 123 -1.61 -3.35 -24.54
N SER A 124 -0.58 -2.89 -23.82
CA SER A 124 -0.13 -1.50 -23.91
C SER A 124 1.39 -1.40 -23.67
N GLU A 125 1.97 -0.24 -24.02
CA GLU A 125 3.35 0.13 -23.69
C GLU A 125 3.48 0.75 -22.28
N LYS A 126 2.47 0.56 -21.44
CA LYS A 126 2.43 1.14 -20.09
C LYS A 126 2.84 0.13 -19.03
N ALA A 127 3.33 0.67 -17.91
CA ALA A 127 3.57 -0.06 -16.69
C ALA A 127 2.98 0.69 -15.49
N ILE A 128 2.74 -0.04 -14.41
CA ILE A 128 2.33 0.53 -13.13
C ILE A 128 3.46 0.30 -12.15
N ALA A 129 3.86 1.35 -11.45
CA ALA A 129 4.82 1.29 -10.35
C ALA A 129 4.13 1.56 -9.02
N ALA A 130 4.51 0.82 -8.00
CA ALA A 130 4.03 1.01 -6.63
C ALA A 130 5.17 0.83 -5.62
N THR A 131 5.19 1.65 -4.59
CA THR A 131 6.10 1.52 -3.46
C THR A 131 5.33 1.68 -2.15
N VAL A 132 5.84 1.07 -1.10
CA VAL A 132 5.30 1.16 0.26
C VAL A 132 6.43 1.58 1.19
N ASP A 133 6.28 2.73 1.80
CA ASP A 133 7.31 3.33 2.63
C ASP A 133 6.78 3.64 4.03
N SER A 134 7.66 3.52 5.03
CA SER A 134 7.33 3.88 6.41
C SER A 134 8.60 4.21 7.20
N SER A 135 8.51 5.29 7.98
CA SER A 135 9.53 5.71 8.94
C SER A 135 8.91 5.89 10.31
N ALA A 136 8.56 4.78 10.96
CA ALA A 136 7.81 4.76 12.23
C ALA A 136 8.47 5.61 13.33
N SER A 137 9.80 5.57 13.46
CA SER A 137 10.53 6.36 14.45
C SER A 137 10.47 7.87 14.21
N TYR A 138 10.50 8.31 12.95
CA TYR A 138 10.33 9.73 12.60
C TYR A 138 8.91 10.21 12.82
N CYS A 139 7.93 9.39 12.45
CA CYS A 139 6.52 9.69 12.73
C CYS A 139 6.24 9.74 14.23
N TYR A 140 6.83 8.84 15.01
CA TYR A 140 6.72 8.86 16.46
C TYR A 140 7.34 10.14 17.06
N ALA A 141 8.51 10.55 16.59
CA ALA A 141 9.18 11.76 17.07
C ALA A 141 8.43 13.04 16.71
N HIS A 142 7.95 13.14 15.46
CA HIS A 142 7.21 14.30 14.97
C HIS A 142 6.29 13.91 13.81
N PRO A 143 5.00 13.60 14.06
CA PRO A 143 4.08 13.03 13.08
C PRO A 143 3.99 13.80 11.76
N LEU A 144 3.87 15.13 11.82
CA LEU A 144 3.76 15.95 10.61
C LEU A 144 5.04 15.88 9.75
N SER A 145 6.21 15.98 10.37
CA SER A 145 7.48 15.93 9.62
C SER A 145 7.79 14.52 9.14
N GLY A 146 7.48 13.51 9.96
CA GLY A 146 7.61 12.11 9.59
C GLY A 146 6.73 11.75 8.42
N GLY A 147 5.46 12.15 8.43
CA GLY A 147 4.53 11.94 7.32
C GLY A 147 4.99 12.62 6.03
N LYS A 148 5.43 13.89 6.10
CA LYS A 148 6.00 14.59 4.93
C LYS A 148 7.22 13.88 4.36
N GLN A 149 8.07 13.33 5.23
CA GLN A 149 9.27 12.61 4.83
C GLN A 149 8.93 11.31 4.11
N ILE A 150 7.95 10.55 4.60
CA ILE A 150 7.46 9.32 3.95
C ILE A 150 6.95 9.65 2.54
N VAL A 151 6.12 10.66 2.39
CA VAL A 151 5.60 11.07 1.07
C VAL A 151 6.74 11.45 0.13
N CYS A 152 7.74 12.20 0.60
CA CYS A 152 8.91 12.54 -0.21
C CYS A 152 9.76 11.31 -0.58
N GLU A 153 9.87 10.33 0.31
CA GLU A 153 10.59 9.08 0.08
C GLU A 153 9.88 8.25 -0.99
N THR A 154 8.58 8.02 -0.82
CA THR A 154 7.71 7.34 -1.79
C THR A 154 7.82 7.96 -3.18
N TRP A 155 7.75 9.30 -3.26
CA TRP A 155 7.88 10.04 -4.51
C TRP A 155 9.25 9.78 -5.19
N ARG A 156 10.34 9.84 -4.42
CA ARG A 156 11.70 9.58 -4.95
C ARG A 156 11.84 8.13 -5.43
N ASN A 157 11.32 7.17 -4.67
CA ASN A 157 11.39 5.76 -5.03
C ASN A 157 10.72 5.49 -6.39
N LEU A 158 9.54 6.09 -6.64
CA LEU A 158 8.86 5.99 -7.93
C LEU A 158 9.67 6.64 -9.07
N ILE A 159 10.24 7.80 -8.84
CA ILE A 159 11.09 8.48 -9.85
C ILE A 159 12.35 7.65 -10.16
N CYS A 160 12.95 7.00 -9.15
CA CYS A 160 14.15 6.16 -9.35
C CYS A 160 13.91 4.97 -10.26
N VAL A 161 12.69 4.46 -10.36
CA VAL A 161 12.32 3.40 -11.32
C VAL A 161 11.74 3.94 -12.63
N GLY A 162 11.79 5.26 -12.85
CA GLY A 162 11.31 5.92 -14.07
C GLY A 162 9.80 6.14 -14.13
N ALA A 163 9.09 6.02 -13.03
CA ALA A 163 7.66 6.22 -12.97
C ALA A 163 7.30 7.67 -12.61
N GLU A 164 6.13 8.13 -13.07
CA GLU A 164 5.51 9.38 -12.67
C GLU A 164 4.58 9.14 -11.47
N PRO A 165 4.84 9.74 -10.29
CA PRO A 165 3.95 9.61 -9.13
C PRO A 165 2.62 10.32 -9.38
N ILE A 166 1.51 9.59 -9.31
CA ILE A 166 0.17 10.10 -9.64
C ILE A 166 -0.83 10.03 -8.48
N ALA A 167 -0.60 9.15 -7.51
CA ALA A 167 -1.55 8.95 -6.39
C ALA A 167 -0.85 8.42 -5.14
N ILE A 168 -1.50 8.63 -4.00
CA ILE A 168 -1.19 8.06 -2.69
C ILE A 168 -2.49 7.45 -2.16
N THR A 169 -2.41 6.25 -1.59
CA THR A 169 -3.55 5.57 -0.96
C THR A 169 -3.28 5.30 0.51
#